data_ba76c64add736c70f862b0f28a68bac6
#
_entry.id   ba76c64add736c70f862b0f28a68bac6
#
_cell.length_a   1.000
_cell.length_b   1.000
_cell.length_c   1.000
_cell.angle_alpha   90.00
_cell.angle_beta   90.00
_cell.angle_gamma   90.00
#
_symmetry.space_group_name_H-M   'P 1'
#
loop_
_entity.id
_entity.type
_entity.pdbx_description
1 polymer ?
#
loop_
_entity_poly.entity_id
_entity_poly.type
_entity_poly.pdbx_seq_one_letter_code
_entity_poly.pdbx_strand_id
1 'polypeptide(L)'
;MKKIYTCMPLKEKHKKLLESSSSNCEFIHLGQIKPSLEQVKDANVIIGNIPVDILKNIPNLEFVQLNSVGTNGYSDNPDFPKNVLLANATGAYGVAISECILAGILTLLKHIPSYIKNQSNREWKDEGSVKSIYNSNILVLGLGDIGKEFSKRAYAMGAHITGTVSYTHLTLPTIR
;
A
#
# COMPACT_ATOMS: atom_id res chain seq x y z
N MET A 1 -2.64 29.56 11.76
CA MET A 1 -1.70 28.45 11.51
C MET A 1 -2.51 27.20 11.33
N LYS A 2 -2.24 26.36 10.31
CA LYS A 2 -3.01 25.13 10.09
C LYS A 2 -2.50 24.02 11.02
N LYS A 3 -3.44 23.24 11.57
CA LYS A 3 -3.14 22.09 12.45
C LYS A 3 -3.17 20.78 11.67
N ILE A 4 -2.07 20.06 11.70
CA ILE A 4 -1.86 18.76 11.02
C ILE A 4 -1.74 17.67 12.08
N TYR A 5 -2.70 16.76 12.07
CA TYR A 5 -2.72 15.64 12.99
C TYR A 5 -2.23 14.37 12.30
N THR A 6 -1.23 13.70 12.88
CA THR A 6 -0.83 12.37 12.43
C THR A 6 -1.42 11.31 13.35
N CYS A 7 -2.30 10.50 12.79
CA CYS A 7 -3.07 9.46 13.49
C CYS A 7 -2.53 8.07 13.11
N MET A 8 -1.22 7.91 13.24
CA MET A 8 -0.49 6.67 12.95
C MET A 8 0.83 6.65 13.73
N PRO A 9 1.39 5.47 14.04
CA PRO A 9 2.71 5.39 14.66
C PRO A 9 3.79 5.95 13.74
N LEU A 10 4.58 6.90 14.22
CA LEU A 10 5.71 7.48 13.50
C LEU A 10 6.99 7.37 14.33
N LYS A 11 8.11 7.05 13.65
CA LYS A 11 9.45 7.15 14.24
C LYS A 11 9.88 8.63 14.31
N GLU A 12 10.71 8.99 15.26
CA GLU A 12 11.19 10.38 15.45
C GLU A 12 11.76 11.02 14.16
N LYS A 13 12.49 10.25 13.36
CA LYS A 13 13.00 10.72 12.06
C LYS A 13 11.89 11.16 11.09
N HIS A 14 10.71 10.49 11.14
CA HIS A 14 9.58 10.82 10.27
C HIS A 14 8.83 12.05 10.77
N LYS A 15 8.71 12.22 12.09
CA LYS A 15 8.13 13.42 12.71
C LYS A 15 8.95 14.66 12.32
N LYS A 16 10.26 14.61 12.53
CA LYS A 16 11.19 15.70 12.14
C LYS A 16 11.10 16.04 10.65
N LEU A 17 10.97 15.04 9.77
CA LEU A 17 10.84 15.26 8.35
C LEU A 17 9.52 15.98 8.01
N LEU A 18 8.41 15.61 8.64
CA LEU A 18 7.12 16.28 8.48
C LEU A 18 7.18 17.71 9.00
N GLU A 19 7.69 17.92 10.21
CA GLU A 19 7.80 19.24 10.85
C GLU A 19 8.69 20.19 10.02
N SER A 20 9.77 19.67 9.42
CA SER A 20 10.65 20.46 8.56
C SER A 20 10.03 20.83 7.21
N SER A 21 8.91 20.18 6.81
CA SER A 21 8.27 20.44 5.52
C SER A 21 7.48 21.75 5.47
N SER A 22 7.09 22.30 6.62
CA SER A 22 6.35 23.58 6.70
C SER A 22 6.53 24.27 8.04
N SER A 23 7.00 25.52 8.02
CA SER A 23 7.11 26.39 9.20
C SER A 23 5.76 27.04 9.61
N ASN A 24 4.76 27.01 8.72
CA ASN A 24 3.46 27.66 8.94
C ASN A 24 2.37 26.69 9.43
N CYS A 25 2.75 25.49 9.83
CA CYS A 25 1.83 24.46 10.32
C CYS A 25 2.23 24.02 11.73
N GLU A 26 1.24 23.65 12.52
CA GLU A 26 1.42 22.99 13.81
C GLU A 26 1.20 21.49 13.60
N PHE A 27 2.22 20.67 13.93
CA PHE A 27 2.13 19.22 13.82
C PHE A 27 1.82 18.59 15.18
N ILE A 28 0.77 17.80 15.26
CA ILE A 28 0.32 17.09 16.47
C ILE A 28 0.38 15.57 16.19
N HIS A 29 1.29 14.88 16.86
CA HIS A 29 1.52 13.44 16.65
C HIS A 29 0.83 12.62 17.74
N LEU A 30 -0.35 12.06 17.43
CA LEU A 30 -1.13 11.28 18.40
C LEU A 30 -0.60 9.86 18.59
N GLY A 31 0.13 9.32 17.60
CA GLY A 31 0.71 7.98 17.71
C GLY A 31 -0.32 6.83 17.70
N GLN A 32 -1.59 7.13 17.53
CA GLN A 32 -2.69 6.17 17.59
C GLN A 32 -3.54 6.19 16.30
N ILE A 33 -4.11 5.05 15.94
CA ILE A 33 -4.85 4.87 14.68
C ILE A 33 -6.32 5.33 14.81
N LYS A 34 -6.88 5.29 16.03
CA LYS A 34 -8.28 5.64 16.30
C LYS A 34 -8.36 6.72 17.38
N PRO A 35 -8.16 7.99 17.04
CA PRO A 35 -8.36 9.09 17.97
C PRO A 35 -9.86 9.30 18.24
N SER A 36 -10.19 9.91 19.38
CA SER A 36 -11.55 10.44 19.61
C SER A 36 -11.77 11.74 18.83
N LEU A 37 -13.03 12.13 18.61
CA LEU A 37 -13.36 13.40 17.97
C LEU A 37 -12.74 14.59 18.73
N GLU A 38 -12.80 14.59 20.06
CA GLU A 38 -12.23 15.66 20.90
C GLU A 38 -10.73 15.87 20.68
N GLN A 39 -10.00 14.81 20.34
CA GLN A 39 -8.56 14.90 20.10
C GLN A 39 -8.19 15.52 18.76
N VAL A 40 -9.11 15.52 17.78
CA VAL A 40 -8.85 15.97 16.39
C VAL A 40 -9.82 17.03 15.90
N LYS A 41 -10.72 17.53 16.76
CA LYS A 41 -11.82 18.43 16.36
C LYS A 41 -11.38 19.77 15.73
N ASP A 42 -10.17 20.21 15.97
CA ASP A 42 -9.61 21.44 15.41
C ASP A 42 -8.58 21.18 14.28
N ALA A 43 -8.57 19.95 13.74
CA ALA A 43 -7.71 19.60 12.63
C ALA A 43 -8.10 20.29 11.32
N ASN A 44 -7.10 20.77 10.59
CA ASN A 44 -7.24 21.14 9.18
C ASN A 44 -6.82 20.00 8.27
N VAL A 45 -5.84 19.18 8.70
CA VAL A 45 -5.29 18.07 7.95
C VAL A 45 -5.18 16.85 8.85
N ILE A 46 -5.60 15.71 8.35
CA ILE A 46 -5.41 14.39 8.97
C ILE A 46 -4.48 13.55 8.12
N ILE A 47 -3.46 12.98 8.73
CA ILE A 47 -2.59 11.95 8.13
C ILE A 47 -2.83 10.64 8.89
N GLY A 48 -3.47 9.69 8.24
CA GLY A 48 -3.85 8.40 8.83
C GLY A 48 -5.26 7.96 8.47
N ASN A 49 -5.57 6.70 8.75
CA ASN A 49 -6.86 6.09 8.41
C ASN A 49 -7.81 6.17 9.62
N ILE A 50 -8.48 7.29 9.82
CA ILE A 50 -9.49 7.42 10.89
C ILE A 50 -10.91 7.27 10.33
N PRO A 51 -11.88 6.79 11.14
CA PRO A 51 -13.25 6.56 10.68
C PRO A 51 -13.91 7.80 10.11
N VAL A 52 -14.73 7.65 9.05
CA VAL A 52 -15.49 8.73 8.42
C VAL A 52 -16.44 9.40 9.42
N ASP A 53 -17.00 8.64 10.36
CA ASP A 53 -17.86 9.18 11.44
C ASP A 53 -17.17 10.23 12.31
N ILE A 54 -15.85 10.17 12.43
CA ILE A 54 -15.06 11.19 13.10
C ILE A 54 -14.79 12.35 12.12
N LEU A 55 -14.35 12.04 10.89
CA LEU A 55 -13.98 13.05 9.88
C LEU A 55 -15.13 14.01 9.58
N LYS A 56 -16.36 13.51 9.44
CA LYS A 56 -17.55 14.34 9.13
C LYS A 56 -17.91 15.36 10.20
N ASN A 57 -17.39 15.19 11.41
CA ASN A 57 -17.64 16.06 12.55
C ASN A 57 -16.48 17.04 12.85
N ILE A 58 -15.47 17.11 12.01
CA ILE A 58 -14.35 18.05 12.13
C ILE A 58 -14.66 19.29 11.27
N PRO A 59 -14.97 20.45 11.90
CA PRO A 59 -15.57 21.58 11.19
C PRO A 59 -14.63 22.27 10.19
N ASN A 60 -13.32 22.24 10.45
CA ASN A 60 -12.32 22.94 9.63
C ASN A 60 -11.40 21.97 8.85
N LEU A 61 -11.85 20.73 8.65
CA LEU A 61 -11.06 19.73 7.89
C LEU A 61 -11.03 20.09 6.41
N GLU A 62 -9.84 20.11 5.84
CA GLU A 62 -9.59 20.44 4.43
C GLU A 62 -9.01 19.27 3.65
N PHE A 63 -8.22 18.43 4.33
CA PHE A 63 -7.45 17.38 3.66
C PHE A 63 -7.26 16.13 4.54
N VAL A 64 -7.41 14.97 3.92
CA VAL A 64 -7.12 13.66 4.53
C VAL A 64 -6.11 12.91 3.67
N GLN A 65 -4.96 12.58 4.22
CA GLN A 65 -3.97 11.68 3.64
C GLN A 65 -4.10 10.30 4.28
N LEU A 66 -4.56 9.32 3.52
CA LEU A 66 -4.58 7.94 3.99
C LEU A 66 -3.17 7.35 3.99
N ASN A 67 -2.89 6.47 4.95
CA ASN A 67 -1.67 5.66 4.98
C ASN A 67 -1.84 4.29 4.27
N SER A 68 -2.99 4.06 3.64
CA SER A 68 -3.28 2.90 2.79
C SER A 68 -3.37 3.29 1.32
N VAL A 69 -3.20 2.32 0.42
CA VAL A 69 -3.44 2.50 -1.02
C VAL A 69 -4.94 2.44 -1.32
N GLY A 70 -5.66 1.53 -0.65
CA GLY A 70 -7.12 1.40 -0.80
C GLY A 70 -7.85 2.60 -0.18
N THR A 71 -8.88 3.08 -0.87
CA THR A 71 -9.76 4.18 -0.44
C THR A 71 -11.14 3.70 -0.03
N ASN A 72 -11.37 2.38 0.01
CA ASN A 72 -12.66 1.79 0.37
C ASN A 72 -13.12 2.27 1.74
N GLY A 73 -14.40 2.61 1.85
CA GLY A 73 -14.97 3.19 3.07
C GLY A 73 -14.71 4.69 3.24
N TYR A 74 -14.00 5.33 2.31
CA TYR A 74 -13.81 6.79 2.23
C TYR A 74 -14.39 7.35 0.94
N SER A 75 -13.83 7.00 -0.22
CA SER A 75 -14.22 7.54 -1.53
C SER A 75 -15.64 7.11 -1.97
N ASP A 76 -16.09 5.97 -1.51
CA ASP A 76 -17.42 5.39 -1.75
C ASP A 76 -18.42 5.65 -0.60
N ASN A 77 -18.00 6.34 0.47
CA ASN A 77 -18.84 6.61 1.63
C ASN A 77 -19.62 7.91 1.43
N PRO A 78 -20.97 7.89 1.42
CA PRO A 78 -21.79 9.09 1.24
C PRO A 78 -21.62 10.12 2.36
N ASP A 79 -21.17 9.68 3.54
CA ASP A 79 -20.92 10.54 4.71
C ASP A 79 -19.53 11.19 4.68
N PHE A 80 -18.66 10.85 3.72
CA PHE A 80 -17.36 11.54 3.60
C PHE A 80 -17.58 13.02 3.24
N PRO A 81 -16.94 13.97 3.95
CA PRO A 81 -17.18 15.40 3.71
C PRO A 81 -16.81 15.83 2.29
N LYS A 82 -17.77 16.34 1.53
CA LYS A 82 -17.64 16.66 0.09
C LYS A 82 -16.62 17.75 -0.23
N ASN A 83 -16.34 18.61 0.72
CA ASN A 83 -15.37 19.71 0.60
C ASN A 83 -13.96 19.36 1.07
N VAL A 84 -13.75 18.11 1.52
CA VAL A 84 -12.44 17.63 2.01
C VAL A 84 -11.74 16.87 0.90
N LEU A 85 -10.50 17.22 0.62
CA LEU A 85 -9.66 16.52 -0.32
C LEU A 85 -9.16 15.20 0.29
N LEU A 86 -9.25 14.13 -0.47
CA LEU A 86 -8.78 12.80 -0.08
C LEU A 86 -7.61 12.37 -0.95
N ALA A 87 -6.50 11.98 -0.34
CA ALA A 87 -5.37 11.34 -0.99
C ALA A 87 -5.03 10.01 -0.30
N ASN A 88 -4.42 9.12 -1.05
CA ASN A 88 -3.99 7.80 -0.58
C ASN A 88 -2.47 7.63 -0.68
N ALA A 89 -1.96 6.47 -0.27
CA ALA A 89 -0.53 6.16 -0.28
C ALA A 89 -0.10 5.38 -1.55
N THR A 90 -0.71 5.64 -2.71
CA THR A 90 -0.27 5.05 -3.99
C THR A 90 1.19 5.43 -4.26
N GLY A 91 2.01 4.45 -4.66
CA GLY A 91 3.46 4.61 -4.87
C GLY A 91 4.32 4.21 -3.65
N ALA A 92 3.74 4.09 -2.46
CA ALA A 92 4.51 3.79 -1.25
C ALA A 92 4.79 2.28 -1.04
N TYR A 93 3.95 1.41 -1.61
CA TYR A 93 3.96 -0.02 -1.28
C TYR A 93 4.37 -0.94 -2.44
N GLY A 94 4.46 -0.42 -3.66
CA GLY A 94 4.67 -1.20 -4.88
C GLY A 94 5.87 -2.14 -4.79
N VAL A 95 7.01 -1.64 -4.33
CA VAL A 95 8.25 -2.43 -4.17
C VAL A 95 8.05 -3.56 -3.16
N ALA A 96 7.69 -3.22 -1.92
CA ALA A 96 7.61 -4.21 -0.83
C ALA A 96 6.58 -5.31 -1.11
N ILE A 97 5.39 -4.93 -1.61
CA ILE A 97 4.33 -5.90 -1.92
C ILE A 97 4.73 -6.77 -3.11
N SER A 98 5.34 -6.21 -4.16
CA SER A 98 5.78 -7.00 -5.31
C SER A 98 6.84 -8.04 -4.95
N GLU A 99 7.73 -7.74 -4.01
CA GLU A 99 8.69 -8.70 -3.47
C GLU A 99 8.00 -9.82 -2.67
N CYS A 100 7.01 -9.49 -1.85
CA CYS A 100 6.20 -10.50 -1.16
C CYS A 100 5.45 -11.42 -2.13
N ILE A 101 4.88 -10.87 -3.22
CA ILE A 101 4.20 -11.67 -4.25
C ILE A 101 5.19 -12.64 -4.90
N LEU A 102 6.38 -12.17 -5.29
CA LEU A 102 7.43 -13.02 -5.87
C LEU A 102 7.88 -14.11 -4.90
N ALA A 103 8.12 -13.77 -3.64
CA ALA A 103 8.48 -14.72 -2.62
C ALA A 103 7.42 -15.84 -2.48
N GLY A 104 6.13 -15.44 -2.46
CA GLY A 104 5.01 -16.38 -2.43
C GLY A 104 4.96 -17.31 -3.66
N ILE A 105 5.11 -16.75 -4.87
CA ILE A 105 5.13 -17.52 -6.11
C ILE A 105 6.29 -18.52 -6.10
N LEU A 106 7.51 -18.07 -5.79
CA LEU A 106 8.68 -18.95 -5.74
C LEU A 106 8.54 -20.03 -4.68
N THR A 107 7.97 -19.69 -3.52
CA THR A 107 7.69 -20.64 -2.44
C THR A 107 6.79 -21.78 -2.92
N LEU A 108 5.75 -21.45 -3.69
CA LEU A 108 4.84 -22.47 -4.25
C LEU A 108 5.48 -23.25 -5.38
N LEU A 109 6.15 -22.58 -6.34
CA LEU A 109 6.79 -23.22 -7.48
C LEU A 109 7.90 -24.19 -7.09
N LYS A 110 8.56 -23.96 -5.95
CA LYS A 110 9.69 -24.75 -5.43
C LYS A 110 9.29 -25.69 -4.30
N HIS A 111 8.01 -25.88 -4.03
CA HIS A 111 7.48 -26.77 -2.99
C HIS A 111 8.07 -26.50 -1.59
N ILE A 112 8.45 -25.24 -1.30
CA ILE A 112 9.10 -24.88 -0.03
C ILE A 112 8.31 -25.32 1.21
N PRO A 113 6.96 -25.18 1.28
CA PRO A 113 6.19 -25.64 2.44
C PRO A 113 6.34 -27.13 2.72
N SER A 114 6.37 -27.96 1.66
CA SER A 114 6.57 -29.40 1.78
C SER A 114 7.97 -29.72 2.31
N TYR A 115 8.99 -29.07 1.78
CA TYR A 115 10.36 -29.25 2.24
C TYR A 115 10.57 -28.76 3.68
N ILE A 116 9.92 -27.68 4.12
CA ILE A 116 9.95 -27.23 5.52
C ILE A 116 9.35 -28.31 6.43
N LYS A 117 8.23 -28.94 6.01
CA LYS A 117 7.61 -30.03 6.76
C LYS A 117 8.54 -31.25 6.85
N ASN A 118 9.15 -31.64 5.73
CA ASN A 118 10.08 -32.75 5.69
C ASN A 118 11.30 -32.47 6.59
N GLN A 119 11.85 -31.26 6.54
CA GLN A 119 12.95 -30.85 7.40
C GLN A 119 12.58 -30.94 8.90
N SER A 120 11.38 -30.50 9.28
CA SER A 120 10.93 -30.61 10.68
C SER A 120 10.78 -32.07 11.14
N ASN A 121 10.44 -32.96 10.21
CA ASN A 121 10.38 -34.40 10.46
C ASN A 121 11.74 -35.10 10.34
N ARG A 122 12.82 -34.41 9.96
CA ARG A 122 14.15 -34.96 9.64
C ARG A 122 14.10 -35.98 8.48
N GLU A 123 13.21 -35.75 7.52
CA GLU A 123 13.02 -36.59 6.35
C GLU A 123 13.74 -35.95 5.14
N TRP A 124 14.56 -36.77 4.45
CA TRP A 124 15.12 -36.46 3.14
C TRP A 124 14.23 -37.05 2.07
N LYS A 125 13.24 -36.25 1.61
CA LYS A 125 12.22 -36.72 0.68
C LYS A 125 12.11 -35.78 -0.51
N ASP A 126 12.05 -36.35 -1.72
CA ASP A 126 11.75 -35.59 -2.94
C ASP A 126 10.24 -35.28 -3.02
N GLU A 127 9.89 -34.03 -3.25
CA GLU A 127 8.51 -33.58 -3.42
C GLU A 127 8.13 -33.39 -4.91
N GLY A 128 8.91 -34.01 -5.80
CA GLY A 128 8.66 -34.06 -7.24
C GLY A 128 9.19 -32.84 -8.01
N SER A 129 8.81 -32.78 -9.30
CA SER A 129 9.32 -31.79 -10.23
C SER A 129 8.87 -30.38 -9.86
N VAL A 130 9.81 -29.44 -9.79
CA VAL A 130 9.54 -28.01 -9.54
C VAL A 130 9.37 -27.23 -10.84
N LYS A 131 8.57 -26.16 -10.79
CA LYS A 131 8.43 -25.21 -11.89
C LYS A 131 9.39 -24.03 -11.74
N SER A 132 9.66 -23.34 -12.84
CA SER A 132 10.42 -22.09 -12.85
C SER A 132 9.56 -20.91 -13.27
N ILE A 133 9.88 -19.73 -12.75
CA ILE A 133 9.32 -18.47 -13.25
C ILE A 133 9.94 -18.10 -14.61
N TYR A 134 11.16 -18.54 -14.88
CA TYR A 134 11.82 -18.39 -16.17
C TYR A 134 11.00 -19.06 -17.28
N ASN A 135 10.79 -18.35 -18.39
CA ASN A 135 9.94 -18.76 -19.51
C ASN A 135 8.47 -19.02 -19.18
N SER A 136 7.98 -18.61 -18.00
CA SER A 136 6.57 -18.72 -17.66
C SER A 136 5.76 -17.56 -18.27
N ASN A 137 4.48 -17.82 -18.61
CA ASN A 137 3.53 -16.79 -19.01
C ASN A 137 2.76 -16.32 -17.77
N ILE A 138 2.84 -15.04 -17.45
CA ILE A 138 2.18 -14.45 -16.29
C ILE A 138 1.19 -13.38 -16.75
N LEU A 139 -0.08 -13.53 -16.36
CA LEU A 139 -1.11 -12.52 -16.53
C LEU A 139 -1.23 -11.69 -15.25
N VAL A 140 -1.02 -10.38 -15.38
CA VAL A 140 -1.17 -9.40 -14.29
C VAL A 140 -2.46 -8.64 -14.46
N LEU A 141 -3.45 -8.93 -13.62
CA LEU A 141 -4.73 -8.23 -13.61
C LEU A 141 -4.60 -6.92 -12.83
N GLY A 142 -4.45 -5.82 -13.55
CA GLY A 142 -4.25 -4.48 -13.00
C GLY A 142 -2.78 -4.05 -12.96
N LEU A 143 -2.36 -3.25 -13.95
CA LEU A 143 -1.04 -2.63 -14.02
C LEU A 143 -1.01 -1.26 -13.29
N GLY A 144 -1.51 -1.21 -12.07
CA GLY A 144 -1.30 -0.10 -11.13
C GLY A 144 0.13 -0.10 -10.56
N ASP A 145 0.34 0.59 -9.45
CA ASP A 145 1.65 0.69 -8.78
C ASP A 145 2.25 -0.70 -8.47
N ILE A 146 1.50 -1.55 -7.76
CA ILE A 146 1.96 -2.90 -7.37
C ILE A 146 2.16 -3.80 -8.60
N GLY A 147 1.19 -3.80 -9.53
CA GLY A 147 1.26 -4.65 -10.73
C GLY A 147 2.44 -4.29 -11.63
N LYS A 148 2.78 -3.01 -11.77
CA LYS A 148 3.95 -2.55 -12.52
C LYS A 148 5.25 -2.99 -11.85
N GLU A 149 5.35 -2.81 -10.53
CA GLU A 149 6.55 -3.20 -9.78
C GLU A 149 6.75 -4.73 -9.77
N PHE A 150 5.67 -5.50 -9.66
CA PHE A 150 5.72 -6.96 -9.81
C PHE A 150 6.16 -7.36 -11.23
N SER A 151 5.56 -6.76 -12.27
CA SER A 151 5.86 -7.07 -13.67
C SER A 151 7.33 -6.84 -14.01
N LYS A 152 7.92 -5.72 -13.56
CA LYS A 152 9.36 -5.43 -13.75
C LYS A 152 10.24 -6.53 -13.18
N ARG A 153 9.95 -7.01 -11.97
CA ARG A 153 10.74 -8.04 -11.29
C ARG A 153 10.58 -9.40 -11.92
N ALA A 154 9.35 -9.80 -12.23
CA ALA A 154 9.07 -11.07 -12.86
C ALA A 154 9.65 -11.14 -14.29
N TYR A 155 9.60 -10.03 -15.04
CA TYR A 155 10.26 -9.92 -16.35
C TYR A 155 11.79 -10.06 -16.24
N ALA A 156 12.41 -9.40 -15.26
CA ALA A 156 13.84 -9.52 -15.01
C ALA A 156 14.27 -10.97 -14.65
N MET A 157 13.33 -11.80 -14.15
CA MET A 157 13.54 -13.22 -13.92
C MET A 157 13.23 -14.09 -15.15
N GLY A 158 12.97 -13.48 -16.30
CA GLY A 158 12.75 -14.17 -17.59
C GLY A 158 11.32 -14.65 -17.81
N ALA A 159 10.32 -14.11 -17.12
CA ALA A 159 8.91 -14.38 -17.39
C ALA A 159 8.38 -13.55 -18.57
N HIS A 160 7.39 -14.07 -19.28
CA HIS A 160 6.60 -13.33 -20.27
C HIS A 160 5.38 -12.70 -19.58
N ILE A 161 5.30 -11.38 -19.58
CA ILE A 161 4.26 -10.65 -18.84
C ILE A 161 3.19 -10.13 -19.78
N THR A 162 1.93 -10.45 -19.48
CA THR A 162 0.74 -9.82 -20.05
C THR A 162 0.00 -9.09 -18.94
N GLY A 163 -0.30 -7.80 -19.13
CA GLY A 163 -1.00 -7.01 -18.13
C GLY A 163 -2.29 -6.39 -18.63
N THR A 164 -3.25 -6.17 -17.74
CA THR A 164 -4.50 -5.48 -18.03
C THR A 164 -4.57 -4.14 -17.29
N VAL A 165 -5.24 -3.16 -17.92
CA VAL A 165 -5.57 -1.86 -17.30
C VAL A 165 -7.07 -1.62 -17.41
N SER A 166 -7.65 -1.00 -16.41
CA SER A 166 -9.10 -0.69 -16.40
C SER A 166 -9.45 0.61 -17.15
N TYR A 167 -8.45 1.38 -17.58
CA TYR A 167 -8.65 2.64 -18.29
C TYR A 167 -7.79 2.70 -19.56
N THR A 168 -8.39 3.22 -20.65
CA THR A 168 -7.91 3.17 -22.04
C THR A 168 -6.85 4.22 -22.41
N HIS A 169 -6.27 4.97 -21.48
CA HIS A 169 -5.36 6.09 -21.78
C HIS A 169 -3.86 5.84 -21.57
N LEU A 170 -3.45 4.61 -21.39
CA LEU A 170 -2.02 4.24 -21.38
C LEU A 170 -1.73 3.35 -22.59
N THR A 171 -1.18 3.96 -23.65
CA THR A 171 -0.34 3.22 -24.58
C THR A 171 0.88 2.73 -23.80
N LEU A 172 0.85 1.46 -23.37
CA LEU A 172 2.02 0.82 -22.80
C LEU A 172 3.07 0.68 -23.90
N PRO A 173 4.32 1.11 -23.68
CA PRO A 173 5.40 0.65 -24.53
C PRO A 173 5.40 -0.87 -24.43
N THR A 174 5.24 -1.55 -25.57
CA THR A 174 5.43 -2.99 -25.67
C THR A 174 6.86 -3.27 -25.29
N ILE A 175 7.09 -3.78 -24.09
CA ILE A 175 8.41 -4.31 -23.72
C ILE A 175 8.51 -5.62 -24.48
N ARG A 176 9.21 -5.58 -25.64
CA ARG A 176 9.64 -6.77 -26.38
C ARG A 176 10.92 -7.31 -25.79
#